data_23ca95e563f0dc9752b5d5b1bd945a02
#
_entry.id   23ca95e563f0dc9752b5d5b1bd945a02
#
_cell.length_a   1.000
_cell.length_b   1.000
_cell.length_c   1.000
_cell.angle_alpha   90.00
_cell.angle_beta   90.00
_cell.angle_gamma   90.00
#
_symmetry.space_group_name_H-M   'P 1'
#
loop_
_entity.id
_entity.type
_entity.pdbx_description
1 polymer ?
#
loop_
_entity_poly.entity_id
_entity_poly.type
_entity_poly.pdbx_seq_one_letter_code
_entity_poly.pdbx_strand_id
1 'polypeptide(L)'
;MSDDFRVRGHLSWRSVDLRLRAMREIWVAMTRPDGRPHAVPVWFWWSGASLYFTARAGTLKPRSLAAAPSIVVHNGDGVDPIIIAGTATVVTQPDELDRVNAAYGEKYVDPATGNRASVDPNVEVVLRVRLKRVQAWAYANAATQTVWEFG
;
A
#
# COMPACT_ATOMS: atom_id res chain seq x y z
N MET A 1 4.29 -13.77 8.85
CA MET A 1 3.11 -13.00 9.30
C MET A 1 2.72 -13.55 10.66
N SER A 2 2.65 -12.73 11.67
CA SER A 2 2.17 -13.16 12.99
C SER A 2 0.71 -13.55 12.88
N ASP A 3 0.33 -14.64 13.56
CA ASP A 3 -1.03 -15.20 13.53
C ASP A 3 -2.10 -14.36 14.27
N ASP A 4 -1.79 -13.09 14.51
CA ASP A 4 -2.62 -12.16 15.29
C ASP A 4 -3.57 -11.34 14.43
N PHE A 5 -4.47 -12.01 13.71
CA PHE A 5 -5.54 -11.31 13.02
C PHE A 5 -6.88 -12.05 13.17
N ARG A 6 -7.96 -11.27 13.24
CA ARG A 6 -9.32 -11.81 13.23
C ARG A 6 -9.87 -11.78 11.81
N VAL A 7 -10.54 -12.85 11.42
CA VAL A 7 -11.14 -12.98 10.09
C VAL A 7 -12.63 -13.19 10.20
N ARG A 8 -13.38 -12.43 9.39
CA ARG A 8 -14.82 -12.66 9.16
C ARG A 8 -15.05 -12.76 7.67
N GLY A 9 -15.52 -13.91 7.21
CA GLY A 9 -15.75 -14.23 5.81
C GLY A 9 -14.91 -15.41 5.32
N HIS A 10 -15.00 -15.69 4.02
CA HIS A 10 -14.43 -16.92 3.45
C HIS A 10 -13.41 -16.70 2.33
N LEU A 11 -13.13 -15.47 1.93
CA LEU A 11 -12.07 -15.20 0.97
C LEU A 11 -10.71 -15.50 1.62
N SER A 12 -9.83 -16.22 0.93
CA SER A 12 -8.51 -16.53 1.48
C SER A 12 -7.60 -15.31 1.47
N TRP A 13 -6.74 -15.20 2.48
CA TRP A 13 -5.69 -14.19 2.50
C TRP A 13 -4.75 -14.33 1.30
N ARG A 14 -4.51 -15.56 0.86
CA ARG A 14 -3.72 -15.83 -0.34
C ARG A 14 -4.29 -15.11 -1.58
N SER A 15 -5.60 -15.02 -1.71
CA SER A 15 -6.24 -14.28 -2.80
C SER A 15 -5.88 -12.79 -2.76
N VAL A 16 -5.90 -12.18 -1.59
CA VAL A 16 -5.49 -10.79 -1.39
C VAL A 16 -4.00 -10.61 -1.70
N ASP A 17 -3.15 -11.47 -1.16
CA ASP A 17 -1.70 -11.43 -1.37
C ASP A 17 -1.35 -11.50 -2.86
N LEU A 18 -1.93 -12.45 -3.59
CA LEU A 18 -1.68 -12.60 -5.03
C LEU A 18 -2.16 -11.39 -5.84
N ARG A 19 -3.33 -10.84 -5.50
CA ARG A 19 -3.85 -9.63 -6.17
C ARG A 19 -2.95 -8.43 -5.94
N LEU A 20 -2.50 -8.20 -4.70
CA LEU A 20 -1.60 -7.08 -4.38
C LEU A 20 -0.27 -7.21 -5.11
N ARG A 21 0.28 -8.42 -5.23
CA ARG A 21 1.53 -8.64 -5.97
C ARG A 21 1.40 -8.37 -7.46
N ALA A 22 0.23 -8.58 -8.03
CA ALA A 22 -0.03 -8.41 -9.46
C ALA A 22 -0.36 -6.97 -9.87
N MET A 23 -0.74 -6.11 -8.91
CA MET A 23 -1.12 -4.72 -9.21
C MET A 23 0.09 -3.85 -9.50
N ARG A 24 -0.02 -2.97 -10.51
CA ARG A 24 1.04 -2.02 -10.84
C ARG A 24 0.92 -0.71 -10.06
N GLU A 25 -0.29 -0.25 -9.85
CA GLU A 25 -0.59 0.95 -9.07
C GLU A 25 -1.71 0.69 -8.08
N ILE A 26 -1.76 1.50 -7.06
CA ILE A 26 -2.78 1.45 -6.02
C ILE A 26 -3.15 2.88 -5.63
N TRP A 27 -4.37 3.09 -5.18
CA TRP A 27 -4.84 4.38 -4.70
C TRP A 27 -4.54 4.53 -3.21
N VAL A 28 -4.05 5.70 -2.84
CA VAL A 28 -3.88 6.09 -1.43
C VAL A 28 -4.79 7.28 -1.13
N ALA A 29 -5.51 7.20 -0.03
CA ALA A 29 -6.42 8.25 0.42
C ALA A 29 -6.04 8.67 1.85
N MET A 30 -5.95 9.97 2.08
CA MET A 30 -5.47 10.54 3.33
C MET A 30 -6.15 11.87 3.61
N THR A 31 -5.93 12.40 4.81
CA THR A 31 -6.43 13.70 5.21
C THR A 31 -5.33 14.75 5.06
N ARG A 32 -5.60 15.80 4.29
CA ARG A 32 -4.69 16.93 4.12
C ARG A 32 -4.53 17.69 5.44
N PRO A 33 -3.45 18.50 5.60
CA PRO A 33 -3.29 19.31 6.79
C PRO A 33 -4.46 20.27 7.07
N ASP A 34 -5.18 20.69 6.02
CA ASP A 34 -6.37 21.55 6.13
C ASP A 34 -7.67 20.76 6.41
N GLY A 35 -7.58 19.44 6.62
CA GLY A 35 -8.73 18.58 6.91
C GLY A 35 -9.48 18.04 5.70
N ARG A 36 -9.14 18.47 4.48
CA ARG A 36 -9.79 17.97 3.26
C ARG A 36 -9.27 16.58 2.89
N PRO A 37 -10.11 15.69 2.34
CA PRO A 37 -9.66 14.40 1.84
C PRO A 37 -8.84 14.56 0.55
N HIS A 38 -7.88 13.66 0.34
CA HIS A 38 -7.03 13.61 -0.84
C HIS A 38 -6.81 12.17 -1.25
N ALA A 39 -6.96 11.86 -2.53
CA ALA A 39 -6.77 10.51 -3.06
C ALA A 39 -6.03 10.58 -4.39
N VAL A 40 -4.98 9.76 -4.54
CA VAL A 40 -4.16 9.69 -5.76
C VAL A 40 -3.67 8.25 -5.97
N PRO A 41 -3.40 7.84 -7.24
CA PRO A 41 -2.71 6.59 -7.50
C PRO A 41 -1.21 6.75 -7.27
N VAL A 42 -0.57 5.66 -6.80
CA VAL A 42 0.89 5.60 -6.59
C VAL A 42 1.42 4.25 -7.05
N TRP A 43 2.69 4.19 -7.37
CA TRP A 43 3.43 2.95 -7.44
C TRP A 43 3.69 2.45 -6.02
N PHE A 44 3.78 1.14 -5.85
CA PHE A 44 3.92 0.56 -4.52
C PHE A 44 4.65 -0.79 -4.56
N TRP A 45 5.13 -1.19 -3.39
CA TRP A 45 5.59 -2.54 -3.13
C TRP A 45 4.79 -3.16 -1.99
N TRP A 46 4.31 -4.35 -2.21
CA TRP A 46 3.68 -5.19 -1.20
C TRP A 46 4.68 -6.28 -0.77
N SER A 47 5.08 -6.28 0.50
CA SER A 47 6.07 -7.23 1.04
C SER A 47 5.48 -8.57 1.49
N GLY A 48 4.17 -8.69 1.49
CA GLY A 48 3.44 -9.78 2.14
C GLY A 48 2.94 -9.45 3.55
N ALA A 49 3.44 -8.37 4.15
CA ALA A 49 3.07 -7.92 5.49
C ALA A 49 2.78 -6.41 5.55
N SER A 50 3.52 -5.62 4.81
CA SER A 50 3.38 -4.16 4.74
C SER A 50 3.34 -3.69 3.30
N LEU A 51 2.73 -2.53 3.10
CA LEU A 51 2.70 -1.87 1.80
C LEU A 51 3.57 -0.63 1.87
N TYR A 52 4.39 -0.43 0.84
CA TYR A 52 5.31 0.71 0.75
C TYR A 52 5.02 1.54 -0.49
N PHE A 53 5.07 2.85 -0.34
CA PHE A 53 5.05 3.77 -1.47
C PHE A 53 5.97 4.96 -1.19
N THR A 54 6.26 5.73 -2.23
CA THR A 54 7.15 6.87 -2.11
C THR A 54 6.45 8.16 -2.48
N ALA A 55 6.93 9.26 -1.95
CA ALA A 55 6.49 10.60 -2.30
C ALA A 55 7.69 11.55 -2.20
N ARG A 56 7.70 12.58 -3.04
CA ARG A 56 8.72 13.60 -2.96
C ARG A 56 8.68 14.31 -1.61
N ALA A 57 9.85 14.49 -1.00
CA ALA A 57 9.97 15.22 0.27
C ALA A 57 9.38 16.63 0.15
N GLY A 58 8.69 17.09 1.20
CA GLY A 58 8.05 18.41 1.25
C GLY A 58 6.74 18.52 0.48
N THR A 59 6.29 17.49 -0.22
CA THR A 59 5.02 17.49 -0.93
C THR A 59 3.84 17.17 -0.02
N LEU A 60 2.64 17.20 -0.58
CA LEU A 60 1.39 17.06 0.18
C LEU A 60 1.26 15.73 0.92
N LYS A 61 1.65 14.60 0.29
CA LYS A 61 1.50 13.27 0.91
C LYS A 61 2.30 13.12 2.21
N PRO A 62 3.62 13.34 2.24
CA PRO A 62 4.39 13.24 3.49
C PRO A 62 3.90 14.21 4.56
N ARG A 63 3.56 15.42 4.18
CA ARG A 63 3.05 16.44 5.13
C ARG A 63 1.71 16.04 5.74
N SER A 64 0.80 15.53 4.92
CA SER A 64 -0.51 15.06 5.37
C SER A 64 -0.37 13.89 6.36
N LEU A 65 0.48 12.91 6.04
CA LEU A 65 0.65 11.72 6.86
C LEU A 65 1.46 11.98 8.13
N ALA A 66 2.34 12.99 8.13
CA ALA A 66 3.01 13.44 9.36
C ALA A 66 2.01 14.04 10.35
N ALA A 67 1.02 14.79 9.85
CA ALA A 67 -0.01 15.40 10.69
C ALA A 67 -1.11 14.41 11.10
N ALA A 68 -1.53 13.52 10.18
CA ALA A 68 -2.58 12.53 10.39
C ALA A 68 -2.17 11.22 9.70
N PRO A 69 -1.60 10.25 10.44
CA PRO A 69 -1.00 9.06 9.85
C PRO A 69 -1.99 8.00 9.38
N SER A 70 -3.27 8.15 9.68
CA SER A 70 -4.30 7.24 9.18
C SER A 70 -4.44 7.36 7.67
N ILE A 71 -4.46 6.21 6.99
CA ILE A 71 -4.50 6.12 5.54
C ILE A 71 -5.45 5.01 5.12
N VAL A 72 -6.10 5.19 3.97
CA VAL A 72 -6.79 4.13 3.26
C VAL A 72 -6.05 3.87 1.97
N VAL A 73 -5.80 2.60 1.69
CA VAL A 73 -5.18 2.14 0.44
C VAL A 73 -6.15 1.19 -0.23
N HIS A 74 -6.40 1.39 -1.51
CA HIS A 74 -7.35 0.53 -2.24
C HIS A 74 -6.97 0.42 -3.72
N ASN A 75 -7.35 -0.70 -4.34
CA ASN A 75 -7.22 -0.82 -5.79
C ASN A 75 -8.30 0.01 -6.51
N GLY A 76 -8.13 0.20 -7.80
CA GLY A 76 -9.09 0.91 -8.65
C GLY A 76 -10.21 0.02 -9.19
N ASP A 77 -10.25 -1.25 -8.80
CA ASP A 77 -11.22 -2.23 -9.28
C ASP A 77 -12.43 -2.30 -8.33
N GLY A 78 -13.59 -1.81 -8.80
CA GLY A 78 -14.82 -1.88 -8.04
C GLY A 78 -15.51 -3.25 -8.08
N VAL A 79 -15.02 -4.17 -8.90
CA VAL A 79 -15.55 -5.53 -9.07
C VAL A 79 -14.92 -6.49 -8.08
N ASP A 80 -13.59 -6.46 -7.97
CA ASP A 80 -12.81 -7.27 -7.04
C ASP A 80 -11.98 -6.35 -6.11
N PRO A 81 -12.64 -5.59 -5.23
CA PRO A 81 -11.95 -4.59 -4.44
C PRO A 81 -11.12 -5.18 -3.31
N ILE A 82 -10.03 -4.47 -3.01
CA ILE A 82 -9.26 -4.61 -1.77
C ILE A 82 -9.18 -3.23 -1.14
N ILE A 83 -9.61 -3.10 0.11
CA ILE A 83 -9.61 -1.84 0.85
C ILE A 83 -8.83 -2.06 2.14
N ILE A 84 -7.76 -1.32 2.30
CA ILE A 84 -6.84 -1.41 3.44
C ILE A 84 -6.94 -0.13 4.25
N ALA A 85 -7.30 -0.23 5.50
CA ALA A 85 -7.15 0.85 6.47
C ALA A 85 -5.88 0.59 7.30
N GLY A 86 -5.05 1.58 7.45
CA GLY A 86 -3.78 1.42 8.13
C GLY A 86 -3.20 2.72 8.66
N THR A 87 -1.95 2.63 9.09
CA THR A 87 -1.15 3.75 9.59
C THR A 87 0.12 3.85 8.76
N ALA A 88 0.38 5.03 8.21
CA ALA A 88 1.57 5.29 7.43
C ALA A 88 2.68 5.90 8.31
N THR A 89 3.87 5.37 8.22
CA THR A 89 5.07 5.87 8.90
C THR A 89 6.23 5.99 7.94
N VAL A 90 7.12 6.95 8.20
CA VAL A 90 8.33 7.14 7.41
C VAL A 90 9.32 6.03 7.70
N VAL A 91 9.85 5.43 6.65
CA VAL A 91 10.92 4.43 6.75
C VAL A 91 12.26 5.14 6.84
N THR A 92 13.02 4.83 7.89
CA THR A 92 14.32 5.45 8.15
C THR A 92 15.47 4.44 8.22
N GLN A 93 15.18 3.16 8.41
CA GLN A 93 16.22 2.14 8.56
C GLN A 93 16.87 1.82 7.20
N PRO A 94 18.20 1.87 7.09
CA PRO A 94 18.89 1.63 5.82
C PRO A 94 18.57 0.28 5.18
N ASP A 95 18.47 -0.78 5.96
CA ASP A 95 18.17 -2.12 5.43
C ASP A 95 16.77 -2.19 4.82
N GLU A 96 15.80 -1.53 5.43
CA GLU A 96 14.43 -1.46 4.93
C GLU A 96 14.36 -0.61 3.66
N LEU A 97 15.05 0.52 3.63
CA LEU A 97 15.16 1.35 2.42
C LEU A 97 15.79 0.59 1.26
N ASP A 98 16.83 -0.19 1.52
CA ASP A 98 17.49 -1.02 0.51
C ASP A 98 16.53 -2.09 -0.06
N ARG A 99 15.72 -2.72 0.80
CA ARG A 99 14.72 -3.69 0.35
C ARG A 99 13.66 -3.06 -0.54
N VAL A 100 13.18 -1.88 -0.17
CA VAL A 100 12.17 -1.14 -0.97
C VAL A 100 12.78 -0.78 -2.33
N ASN A 101 13.99 -0.24 -2.36
CA ASN A 101 14.66 0.11 -3.61
C ASN A 101 14.84 -1.10 -4.54
N ALA A 102 15.30 -2.22 -4.00
CA ALA A 102 15.46 -3.46 -4.76
C ALA A 102 14.13 -3.96 -5.32
N ALA A 103 13.07 -3.94 -4.52
CA ALA A 103 11.74 -4.38 -4.92
C ALA A 103 11.13 -3.49 -6.01
N TYR A 104 11.31 -2.17 -5.93
CA TYR A 104 10.89 -1.24 -6.99
C TYR A 104 11.63 -1.52 -8.29
N GLY A 105 12.93 -1.78 -8.23
CA GLY A 105 13.73 -2.12 -9.41
C GLY A 105 13.32 -3.43 -10.08
N GLU A 106 12.85 -4.40 -9.32
CA GLU A 106 12.31 -5.64 -9.87
C GLU A 106 10.93 -5.46 -10.51
N LYS A 107 10.07 -4.70 -9.87
CA LYS A 107 8.67 -4.54 -10.26
C LYS A 107 8.49 -3.59 -11.43
N TYR A 108 9.20 -2.47 -11.43
CA TYR A 108 9.03 -1.39 -12.40
C TYR A 108 10.22 -1.30 -13.33
N VAL A 109 10.12 -2.00 -14.44
CA VAL A 109 11.13 -2.01 -15.50
C VAL A 109 10.52 -1.38 -16.74
N ASP A 110 11.21 -0.42 -17.33
CA ASP A 110 10.79 0.17 -18.60
C ASP A 110 11.01 -0.87 -19.73
N PRO A 111 9.95 -1.33 -20.39
CA PRO A 111 10.09 -2.35 -21.43
C PRO A 111 10.85 -1.84 -22.66
N ALA A 112 10.92 -0.53 -22.91
CA ALA A 112 11.62 0.03 -24.06
C ALA A 112 13.13 0.12 -23.83
N THR A 113 13.58 0.43 -22.61
CA THR A 113 15.00 0.69 -22.29
C THR A 113 15.63 -0.35 -21.39
N GLY A 114 14.83 -1.15 -20.68
CA GLY A 114 15.29 -2.04 -19.63
C GLY A 114 15.69 -1.32 -18.34
N ASN A 115 15.50 -0.01 -18.27
CA ASN A 115 15.80 0.77 -17.07
C ASN A 115 14.88 0.36 -15.91
N ARG A 116 15.48 0.24 -14.73
CA ARG A 116 14.77 -0.14 -13.52
C ARG A 116 14.46 1.09 -12.68
N ALA A 117 13.29 1.11 -12.05
CA ALA A 117 12.96 2.13 -11.08
C ALA A 117 13.95 2.09 -9.90
N SER A 118 14.25 3.25 -9.37
CA SER A 118 15.06 3.40 -8.17
C SER A 118 14.40 4.40 -7.22
N VAL A 119 14.68 4.25 -5.94
CA VAL A 119 14.21 5.15 -4.89
C VAL A 119 15.42 5.89 -4.33
N ASP A 120 15.43 7.21 -4.45
CA ASP A 120 16.48 8.05 -3.88
C ASP A 120 16.01 8.66 -2.56
N PRO A 121 16.51 8.17 -1.41
CA PRO A 121 16.09 8.67 -0.11
C PRO A 121 16.49 10.12 0.18
N ASN A 122 17.37 10.71 -0.64
CA ASN A 122 17.69 12.12 -0.54
C ASN A 122 16.62 13.05 -1.18
N VAL A 123 15.76 12.49 -2.02
CA VAL A 123 14.71 13.21 -2.77
C VAL A 123 13.32 12.75 -2.37
N GLU A 124 13.18 11.48 -2.05
CA GLU A 124 11.90 10.83 -1.78
C GLU A 124 11.80 10.36 -0.33
N VAL A 125 10.61 10.47 0.20
CA VAL A 125 10.23 9.84 1.47
C VAL A 125 9.61 8.48 1.16
N VAL A 126 10.08 7.43 1.81
CA VAL A 126 9.49 6.11 1.76
C VAL A 126 8.52 5.97 2.93
N LEU A 127 7.30 5.59 2.62
CA LEU A 127 6.22 5.41 3.58
C LEU A 127 5.85 3.93 3.67
N ARG A 128 5.76 3.42 4.90
CA ARG A 128 5.28 2.07 5.19
C ARG A 128 3.88 2.16 5.74
N VAL A 129 2.96 1.43 5.12
CA VAL A 129 1.59 1.27 5.62
C VAL A 129 1.51 -0.01 6.43
N ARG A 130 1.27 0.13 7.73
CA ARG A 130 0.94 -0.98 8.61
C ARG A 130 -0.56 -1.22 8.54
N LEU A 131 -0.95 -2.45 8.23
CA LEU A 131 -2.35 -2.83 8.09
C LEU A 131 -3.04 -2.89 9.45
N LYS A 132 -4.23 -2.29 9.54
CA LYS A 132 -5.14 -2.43 10.67
C LYS A 132 -6.37 -3.24 10.29
N ARG A 133 -6.92 -2.98 9.12
CA ARG A 133 -8.11 -3.66 8.63
C ARG A 133 -8.01 -3.80 7.12
N VAL A 134 -8.34 -4.97 6.62
CA VAL A 134 -8.46 -5.23 5.18
C VAL A 134 -9.85 -5.77 4.91
N GLN A 135 -10.49 -5.22 3.91
CA GLN A 135 -11.78 -5.69 3.42
C GLN A 135 -11.64 -6.01 1.94
N ALA A 136 -12.10 -7.18 1.53
CA ALA A 136 -12.03 -7.61 0.15
C ALA A 136 -13.20 -8.52 -0.19
N TRP A 137 -13.57 -8.54 -1.46
CA TRP A 137 -14.54 -9.50 -1.99
C TRP A 137 -14.28 -9.77 -3.46
N ALA A 138 -14.97 -10.76 -4.02
CA ALA A 138 -15.03 -11.05 -5.44
C ALA A 138 -16.47 -10.89 -5.92
N TYR A 139 -16.68 -10.11 -6.96
CA TYR A 139 -18.02 -9.84 -7.50
C TYR A 139 -18.78 -11.10 -7.92
N ALA A 140 -18.06 -12.07 -8.47
CA ALA A 140 -18.66 -13.34 -8.90
C ALA A 140 -19.39 -14.10 -7.79
N ASN A 141 -19.07 -13.78 -6.52
CA ASN A 141 -19.71 -14.38 -5.36
C ASN A 141 -19.78 -13.37 -4.21
N ALA A 142 -20.94 -12.79 -3.98
CA ALA A 142 -21.17 -11.82 -2.90
C ALA A 142 -20.89 -12.39 -1.49
N ALA A 143 -20.93 -13.72 -1.32
CA ALA A 143 -20.57 -14.39 -0.07
C ALA A 143 -19.06 -14.33 0.23
N THR A 144 -18.24 -13.85 -0.70
CA THR A 144 -16.78 -13.71 -0.49
C THR A 144 -16.38 -12.48 0.31
N GLN A 145 -17.32 -11.58 0.65
CA GLN A 145 -16.97 -10.41 1.45
C GLN A 145 -16.28 -10.84 2.75
N THR A 146 -15.05 -10.41 2.92
CA THR A 146 -14.21 -10.85 4.03
C THR A 146 -13.48 -9.64 4.62
N VAL A 147 -13.36 -9.65 5.93
CA VAL A 147 -12.66 -8.61 6.70
C VAL A 147 -11.60 -9.26 7.57
N TRP A 148 -10.38 -8.76 7.49
CA TRP A 148 -9.27 -9.10 8.37
C TRP A 148 -8.97 -7.89 9.25
N GLU A 149 -8.85 -8.11 10.54
CA GLU A 149 -8.47 -7.09 11.52
C GLU A 149 -7.15 -7.52 12.16
N PHE A 150 -6.18 -6.61 12.17
CA PHE A 150 -4.84 -6.84 12.69
C PHE A 150 -4.66 -6.08 14.00
N GLY A 151 -3.99 -6.71 14.95
CA GLY A 151 -3.70 -6.13 16.25
C GLY A 151 -2.65 -5.02 16.21
#